data_6e1437d2e7fed33195907b7d8ef67b9c
#
_entry.id   6e1437d2e7fed33195907b7d8ef67b9c
#
_cell.length_a   1.000
_cell.length_b   1.000
_cell.length_c   1.000
_cell.angle_alpha   90.00
_cell.angle_beta   90.00
_cell.angle_gamma   90.00
#
_symmetry.space_group_name_H-M   'P 1'
#
loop_
_entity.id
_entity.type
_entity.pdbx_description
1 polymer ?
#
loop_
_entity_poly.entity_id
_entity_poly.type
_entity_poly.pdbx_seq_one_letter_code
_entity_poly.pdbx_strand_id
1 'polypeptide(L)'
;RTQVTFEGLMAVAHYNKVSFYLDKPFTEEQIKAFEQAQRTAGKKKPAAPPTDDLPIVKQLLLDFFAAMTEWEAFAAKNDDTEEGELLVEEKCKALFQKYCTDKRRAGYRPEGIHFSLNEGGTYRAHQIIDSETVTKNKIYLYTQNDRDDQFRFLIIRKEGEWKIDDCQRHDGGWTKYGL
;
A
#
# COMPACT_ATOMS: atom_id res chain seq x y z
N ARG A 1 -4.33 -42.67 -10.66
CA ARG A 1 -5.38 -41.91 -9.93
C ARG A 1 -4.67 -41.06 -8.87
N THR A 2 -4.46 -39.79 -9.15
CA THR A 2 -3.89 -38.86 -8.18
C THR A 2 -5.03 -38.44 -7.24
N GLN A 3 -4.97 -38.90 -6.01
CA GLN A 3 -5.89 -38.48 -4.97
C GLN A 3 -5.50 -37.06 -4.55
N VAL A 4 -6.29 -36.04 -4.95
CA VAL A 4 -6.14 -34.69 -4.39
C VAL A 4 -6.64 -34.77 -2.96
N THR A 5 -5.76 -34.58 -1.99
CA THR A 5 -6.13 -34.68 -0.59
C THR A 5 -7.02 -33.51 -0.20
N PHE A 6 -8.06 -33.79 0.58
CA PHE A 6 -9.00 -32.83 1.14
C PHE A 6 -8.30 -31.65 1.86
N GLU A 7 -7.15 -31.89 2.46
CA GLU A 7 -6.31 -30.88 3.14
C GLU A 7 -5.77 -29.78 2.21
N GLY A 8 -5.36 -30.13 0.98
CA GLY A 8 -4.89 -29.14 0.00
C GLY A 8 -5.99 -28.19 -0.49
N LEU A 9 -7.22 -28.72 -0.58
CA LEU A 9 -8.41 -27.93 -0.96
C LEU A 9 -8.89 -27.01 0.16
N MET A 10 -8.85 -27.46 1.40
CA MET A 10 -9.23 -26.65 2.57
C MET A 10 -8.27 -25.51 2.82
N ALA A 11 -6.96 -25.67 2.53
CA ALA A 11 -5.97 -24.59 2.64
C ALA A 11 -6.30 -23.43 1.67
N VAL A 12 -6.73 -23.72 0.43
CA VAL A 12 -7.11 -22.69 -0.55
C VAL A 12 -8.44 -22.02 -0.19
N ALA A 13 -9.42 -22.81 0.30
CA ALA A 13 -10.72 -22.28 0.71
C ALA A 13 -10.61 -21.38 1.96
N HIS A 14 -9.74 -21.72 2.90
CA HIS A 14 -9.52 -20.90 4.12
C HIS A 14 -8.88 -19.57 3.82
N TYR A 15 -7.97 -19.52 2.85
CA TYR A 15 -7.31 -18.29 2.44
C TYR A 15 -8.26 -17.27 1.81
N ASN A 16 -9.30 -17.75 1.11
CA ASN A 16 -10.27 -16.90 0.40
C ASN A 16 -11.59 -16.67 1.15
N LYS A 17 -11.72 -17.12 2.42
CA LYS A 17 -12.95 -17.03 3.23
C LYS A 17 -14.22 -17.56 2.52
N VAL A 18 -14.07 -18.52 1.61
CA VAL A 18 -15.17 -19.11 0.86
C VAL A 18 -15.30 -20.57 1.28
N SER A 19 -16.43 -20.90 1.90
CA SER A 19 -16.77 -22.30 2.24
C SER A 19 -17.53 -22.92 1.08
N PHE A 20 -16.96 -23.94 0.46
CA PHE A 20 -17.65 -24.74 -0.56
C PHE A 20 -18.11 -26.06 0.05
N TYR A 21 -19.39 -26.36 -0.08
CA TYR A 21 -19.93 -27.70 0.08
C TYR A 21 -19.92 -28.39 -1.28
N LEU A 22 -19.12 -29.44 -1.42
CA LEU A 22 -19.01 -30.19 -2.65
C LEU A 22 -19.84 -31.46 -2.55
N ASP A 23 -20.96 -31.47 -3.25
CA ASP A 23 -21.80 -32.68 -3.37
C ASP A 23 -21.27 -33.69 -4.41
N LYS A 24 -20.28 -33.30 -5.22
CA LYS A 24 -19.72 -34.14 -6.30
C LYS A 24 -18.21 -34.02 -6.39
N PRO A 25 -17.49 -35.12 -6.70
CA PRO A 25 -16.04 -35.05 -6.95
C PRO A 25 -15.72 -34.22 -8.19
N PHE A 26 -14.60 -33.54 -8.16
CA PHE A 26 -14.12 -32.75 -9.30
C PHE A 26 -13.89 -33.63 -10.55
N THR A 27 -14.24 -33.11 -11.71
CA THR A 27 -13.94 -33.76 -12.98
C THR A 27 -12.45 -33.61 -13.29
N GLU A 28 -11.90 -34.52 -14.14
CA GLU A 28 -10.48 -34.41 -14.58
C GLU A 28 -10.17 -33.08 -15.26
N GLU A 29 -11.12 -32.47 -15.98
CA GLU A 29 -10.97 -31.17 -16.60
C GLU A 29 -10.84 -30.03 -15.56
N GLN A 30 -11.63 -30.10 -14.50
CA GLN A 30 -11.54 -29.11 -13.41
C GLN A 30 -10.22 -29.22 -12.66
N ILE A 31 -9.72 -30.44 -12.45
CA ILE A 31 -8.41 -30.69 -11.82
C ILE A 31 -7.29 -30.16 -12.72
N LYS A 32 -7.32 -30.42 -14.04
CA LYS A 32 -6.34 -29.89 -15.00
C LYS A 32 -6.38 -28.36 -15.08
N ALA A 33 -7.57 -27.75 -15.11
CA ALA A 33 -7.72 -26.30 -15.11
C ALA A 33 -7.15 -25.65 -13.84
N PHE A 34 -7.34 -26.28 -12.67
CA PHE A 34 -6.76 -25.84 -11.41
C PHE A 34 -5.24 -25.96 -11.38
N GLU A 35 -4.68 -27.08 -11.83
CA GLU A 35 -3.24 -27.25 -11.93
C GLU A 35 -2.60 -26.27 -12.92
N GLN A 36 -3.29 -25.96 -14.02
CA GLN A 36 -2.85 -24.99 -15.01
C GLN A 36 -2.92 -23.56 -14.44
N ALA A 37 -3.98 -23.23 -13.69
CA ALA A 37 -4.10 -21.96 -12.98
C ALA A 37 -3.00 -21.79 -11.91
N GLN A 38 -2.64 -22.85 -11.18
CA GLN A 38 -1.49 -22.82 -10.25
C GLN A 38 -0.14 -22.66 -10.95
N ARG A 39 0.03 -23.24 -12.14
CA ARG A 39 1.26 -23.09 -12.93
C ARG A 39 1.40 -21.70 -13.53
N THR A 40 0.28 -21.05 -13.85
CA THR A 40 0.21 -19.67 -14.40
C THR A 40 0.11 -18.61 -13.29
N ALA A 41 -0.34 -18.96 -12.08
CA ALA A 41 -0.16 -18.14 -10.89
C ALA A 41 1.35 -18.01 -10.66
N GLY A 42 1.89 -16.96 -11.26
CA GLY A 42 3.32 -16.77 -11.47
C GLY A 42 4.11 -17.07 -10.22
N LYS A 43 5.18 -17.83 -10.38
CA LYS A 43 6.19 -18.06 -9.34
C LYS A 43 6.53 -16.71 -8.76
N LYS A 44 6.05 -16.40 -7.55
CA LYS A 44 6.41 -15.20 -6.82
C LYS A 44 7.94 -15.16 -6.83
N LYS A 45 8.52 -14.21 -7.57
CA LYS A 45 9.98 -14.07 -7.63
C LYS A 45 10.44 -14.00 -6.19
N PRO A 46 11.46 -14.78 -5.77
CA PRO A 46 11.95 -14.71 -4.40
C PRO A 46 12.18 -13.24 -4.04
N ALA A 47 11.65 -12.80 -2.90
CA ALA A 47 11.89 -11.45 -2.43
C ALA A 47 13.40 -11.21 -2.38
N ALA A 48 13.85 -10.04 -2.80
CA ALA A 48 15.26 -9.68 -2.67
C ALA A 48 15.63 -9.71 -1.17
N PRO A 49 16.89 -10.02 -0.84
CA PRO A 49 17.31 -10.03 0.57
C PRO A 49 17.05 -8.67 1.21
N PRO A 50 16.75 -8.63 2.52
CA PRO A 50 16.58 -7.39 3.26
C PRO A 50 17.76 -6.44 3.00
N THR A 51 17.48 -5.15 2.81
CA THR A 51 18.54 -4.17 2.66
C THR A 51 18.86 -3.58 4.02
N ASP A 52 20.12 -3.16 4.24
CA ASP A 52 20.54 -2.45 5.43
C ASP A 52 19.80 -1.10 5.58
N ASP A 53 19.19 -0.62 4.49
CA ASP A 53 18.43 0.63 4.45
C ASP A 53 16.99 0.51 5.00
N LEU A 54 16.51 -0.69 5.34
CA LEU A 54 15.12 -0.88 5.79
C LEU A 54 14.73 0.01 6.99
N PRO A 55 15.58 0.21 8.03
CA PRO A 55 15.28 1.14 9.11
C PRO A 55 15.11 2.58 8.62
N ILE A 56 15.95 3.02 7.68
CA ILE A 56 15.90 4.36 7.08
C ILE A 56 14.59 4.56 6.32
N VAL A 57 14.21 3.56 5.54
CA VAL A 57 12.98 3.59 4.74
C VAL A 57 11.73 3.59 5.62
N LYS A 58 11.74 2.85 6.72
CA LYS A 58 10.65 2.88 7.72
C LYS A 58 10.54 4.25 8.38
N GLN A 59 11.67 4.83 8.79
CA GLN A 59 11.68 6.15 9.40
C GLN A 59 11.20 7.23 8.43
N LEU A 60 11.62 7.19 7.17
CA LEU A 60 11.13 8.09 6.13
C LEU A 60 9.59 8.09 6.04
N LEU A 61 8.96 6.92 6.07
CA LEU A 61 7.51 6.82 5.99
C LEU A 61 6.83 7.36 7.26
N LEU A 62 7.39 7.08 8.45
CA LEU A 62 6.87 7.60 9.71
C LEU A 62 6.98 9.13 9.78
N ASP A 63 8.10 9.69 9.35
CA ASP A 63 8.32 11.14 9.28
C ASP A 63 7.33 11.80 8.30
N PHE A 64 7.05 11.14 7.16
CA PHE A 64 6.02 11.59 6.23
C PHE A 64 4.63 11.59 6.88
N PHE A 65 4.25 10.53 7.59
CA PHE A 65 2.95 10.48 8.29
C PHE A 65 2.81 11.58 9.33
N ALA A 66 3.85 11.82 10.13
CA ALA A 66 3.87 12.90 11.11
C ALA A 66 3.72 14.28 10.44
N ALA A 67 4.51 14.54 9.40
CA ALA A 67 4.46 15.80 8.67
C ALA A 67 3.12 16.04 7.97
N MET A 68 2.50 14.98 7.42
CA MET A 68 1.16 15.07 6.83
C MET A 68 0.08 15.34 7.87
N THR A 69 0.16 14.72 9.04
CA THR A 69 -0.77 14.98 10.15
C THR A 69 -0.70 16.44 10.62
N GLU A 70 0.52 16.98 10.73
CA GLU A 70 0.73 18.39 11.07
C GLU A 70 0.19 19.33 9.98
N TRP A 71 0.44 18.97 8.70
CA TRP A 71 -0.07 19.74 7.57
C TRP A 71 -1.60 19.72 7.50
N GLU A 72 -2.26 18.58 7.70
CA GLU A 72 -3.73 18.49 7.72
C GLU A 72 -4.32 19.36 8.84
N ALA A 73 -3.71 19.34 10.03
CA ALA A 73 -4.12 20.22 11.14
C ALA A 73 -3.88 21.72 10.85
N PHE A 74 -2.84 22.04 10.07
CA PHE A 74 -2.60 23.40 9.60
C PHE A 74 -3.62 23.80 8.54
N ALA A 75 -3.88 22.95 7.54
CA ALA A 75 -4.82 23.20 6.47
C ALA A 75 -6.22 23.54 7.01
N ALA A 76 -6.72 22.73 7.93
CA ALA A 76 -8.02 22.93 8.54
C ALA A 76 -8.21 24.25 9.32
N LYS A 77 -7.15 24.96 9.61
CA LYS A 77 -7.21 26.26 10.30
C LYS A 77 -7.05 27.44 9.34
N ASN A 78 -6.64 27.17 8.10
CA ASN A 78 -6.20 28.23 7.18
C ASN A 78 -6.82 28.12 5.79
N ASP A 79 -7.76 27.19 5.54
CA ASP A 79 -8.36 26.98 4.21
C ASP A 79 -9.63 27.84 3.96
N ASP A 80 -9.97 28.73 4.87
CA ASP A 80 -11.17 29.57 4.81
C ASP A 80 -10.95 30.91 4.07
N THR A 81 -9.74 31.20 3.64
CA THR A 81 -9.37 32.41 2.90
C THR A 81 -8.50 32.08 1.69
N GLU A 82 -8.57 32.88 0.62
CA GLU A 82 -7.74 32.71 -0.58
C GLU A 82 -6.24 32.72 -0.25
N GLU A 83 -5.80 33.62 0.63
CA GLU A 83 -4.40 33.68 1.06
C GLU A 83 -4.02 32.43 1.88
N GLY A 84 -4.93 31.93 2.72
CA GLY A 84 -4.74 30.72 3.49
C GLY A 84 -4.65 29.47 2.58
N GLU A 85 -5.55 29.35 1.59
CA GLU A 85 -5.51 28.26 0.61
C GLU A 85 -4.17 28.21 -0.13
N LEU A 86 -3.63 29.34 -0.59
CA LEU A 86 -2.33 29.43 -1.25
C LEU A 86 -1.20 28.93 -0.34
N LEU A 87 -1.24 29.30 0.93
CA LEU A 87 -0.24 28.88 1.91
C LEU A 87 -0.34 27.38 2.22
N VAL A 88 -1.56 26.84 2.30
CA VAL A 88 -1.81 25.41 2.47
C VAL A 88 -1.25 24.63 1.30
N GLU A 89 -1.48 25.09 0.07
CA GLU A 89 -0.96 24.47 -1.14
C GLU A 89 0.57 24.50 -1.21
N GLU A 90 1.19 25.64 -0.93
CA GLU A 90 2.65 25.81 -0.91
C GLU A 90 3.32 24.84 0.08
N LYS A 91 2.79 24.77 1.30
CA LYS A 91 3.28 23.84 2.34
C LYS A 91 3.12 22.36 1.92
N CYS A 92 2.01 22.00 1.29
CA CYS A 92 1.81 20.66 0.75
C CYS A 92 2.84 20.32 -0.31
N LYS A 93 3.07 21.22 -1.27
CA LYS A 93 4.09 21.04 -2.31
C LYS A 93 5.50 20.86 -1.73
N ALA A 94 5.88 21.70 -0.76
CA ALA A 94 7.18 21.59 -0.10
C ALA A 94 7.34 20.23 0.63
N LEU A 95 6.29 19.75 1.28
CA LEU A 95 6.26 18.46 1.95
C LEU A 95 6.43 17.30 0.96
N PHE A 96 5.71 17.33 -0.16
CA PHE A 96 5.84 16.32 -1.21
C PHE A 96 7.21 16.34 -1.90
N GLN A 97 7.81 17.49 -2.13
CA GLN A 97 9.20 17.61 -2.63
C GLN A 97 10.20 16.95 -1.67
N LYS A 98 9.99 17.10 -0.37
CA LYS A 98 10.86 16.51 0.65
C LYS A 98 10.78 15.00 0.68
N TYR A 99 9.57 14.42 0.70
CA TYR A 99 9.36 13.01 1.01
C TYR A 99 9.05 12.15 -0.21
N CYS A 100 8.46 12.71 -1.26
CA CYS A 100 7.94 11.97 -2.40
C CYS A 100 8.78 12.15 -3.66
N THR A 101 8.59 11.26 -4.63
CA THR A 101 9.10 11.44 -5.98
C THR A 101 8.36 12.58 -6.70
N ASP A 102 8.98 13.13 -7.73
CA ASP A 102 8.42 14.15 -8.64
C ASP A 102 7.34 13.61 -9.59
N LYS A 103 6.88 12.38 -9.38
CA LYS A 103 5.83 11.75 -10.16
C LYS A 103 4.53 12.56 -10.12
N ARG A 104 3.95 12.84 -11.30
CA ARG A 104 2.65 13.49 -11.39
C ARG A 104 1.54 12.66 -10.75
N ARG A 105 0.72 13.31 -9.91
CA ARG A 105 -0.38 12.69 -9.14
C ARG A 105 -1.71 13.36 -9.45
N ALA A 106 -2.10 13.35 -10.75
CA ALA A 106 -3.30 14.03 -11.22
C ALA A 106 -4.53 13.71 -10.35
N GLY A 107 -5.17 14.75 -9.80
CA GLY A 107 -6.33 14.64 -8.93
C GLY A 107 -6.02 14.26 -7.48
N TYR A 108 -4.74 14.13 -7.11
CA TYR A 108 -4.28 13.86 -5.75
C TYR A 108 -3.26 14.91 -5.30
N ARG A 109 -2.92 14.91 -4.01
CA ARG A 109 -1.88 15.80 -3.49
C ARG A 109 -0.54 15.60 -4.20
N PRO A 110 0.23 16.66 -4.46
CA PRO A 110 -0.03 18.04 -4.11
C PRO A 110 -0.80 18.85 -5.17
N GLU A 111 -1.31 18.22 -6.26
CA GLU A 111 -2.05 18.92 -7.34
C GLU A 111 -3.52 19.16 -6.96
N GLY A 112 -4.11 18.27 -6.15
CA GLY A 112 -5.42 18.42 -5.57
C GLY A 112 -5.34 18.43 -4.05
N ILE A 113 -5.73 19.53 -3.44
CA ILE A 113 -5.69 19.68 -1.99
C ILE A 113 -6.95 19.07 -1.39
N HIS A 114 -6.77 17.89 -0.79
CA HIS A 114 -7.82 17.23 -0.02
C HIS A 114 -7.24 16.84 1.34
N PHE A 115 -7.94 17.18 2.41
CA PHE A 115 -7.56 16.78 3.76
C PHE A 115 -8.79 16.34 4.55
N SER A 116 -8.57 15.53 5.57
CA SER A 116 -9.64 15.08 6.46
C SER A 116 -9.20 15.28 7.89
N LEU A 117 -10.09 15.89 8.68
CA LEU A 117 -9.90 16.03 10.12
C LEU A 117 -10.63 14.98 10.93
N ASN A 118 -11.37 14.09 10.26
CA ASN A 118 -12.04 13.00 10.93
C ASN A 118 -11.00 12.17 11.71
N GLU A 119 -11.16 12.12 13.04
CA GLU A 119 -10.31 11.36 13.96
C GLU A 119 -8.81 11.72 13.92
N GLY A 120 -8.50 12.96 13.54
CA GLY A 120 -7.13 13.50 13.61
C GLY A 120 -6.27 13.28 12.36
N GLY A 121 -6.90 13.14 11.19
CA GLY A 121 -6.23 13.15 9.90
C GLY A 121 -6.08 11.79 9.25
N THR A 122 -5.66 11.80 7.98
CA THR A 122 -5.59 10.61 7.12
C THR A 122 -4.52 9.61 7.58
N TYR A 123 -3.40 10.08 8.13
CA TYR A 123 -2.21 9.24 8.40
C TYR A 123 -1.94 8.97 9.89
N ARG A 124 -2.66 9.62 10.81
CA ARG A 124 -2.39 9.58 12.25
C ARG A 124 -2.29 8.18 12.84
N ALA A 125 -3.16 7.28 12.42
CA ALA A 125 -3.30 5.95 13.02
C ALA A 125 -2.58 4.83 12.25
N HIS A 126 -1.79 5.18 11.21
CA HIS A 126 -1.09 4.17 10.42
C HIS A 126 0.08 3.56 11.19
N GLN A 127 0.13 2.22 11.21
CA GLN A 127 1.24 1.44 11.74
C GLN A 127 1.88 0.61 10.63
N ILE A 128 3.20 0.53 10.60
CA ILE A 128 3.93 -0.35 9.67
C ILE A 128 3.83 -1.77 10.21
N ILE A 129 3.17 -2.66 9.46
CA ILE A 129 2.92 -4.05 9.85
C ILE A 129 3.87 -5.05 9.15
N ASP A 130 4.37 -4.72 7.95
CA ASP A 130 5.25 -5.60 7.18
C ASP A 130 6.08 -4.81 6.16
N SER A 131 7.05 -5.49 5.52
CA SER A 131 7.89 -4.92 4.47
C SER A 131 8.30 -5.97 3.44
N GLU A 132 8.40 -5.58 2.17
CA GLU A 132 8.85 -6.43 1.07
C GLU A 132 9.93 -5.72 0.26
N THR A 133 11.15 -6.23 0.28
CA THR A 133 12.23 -5.77 -0.59
C THR A 133 12.07 -6.40 -1.98
N VAL A 134 11.69 -5.60 -2.96
CA VAL A 134 11.52 -6.03 -4.36
C VAL A 134 12.85 -6.03 -5.10
N THR A 135 13.64 -4.99 -4.89
CA THR A 135 15.01 -4.84 -5.42
C THR A 135 15.83 -4.02 -4.42
N LYS A 136 17.15 -3.91 -4.63
CA LYS A 136 18.02 -3.03 -3.82
C LYS A 136 17.59 -1.55 -3.78
N ASN A 137 16.74 -1.12 -4.73
CA ASN A 137 16.28 0.26 -4.85
C ASN A 137 14.75 0.37 -4.75
N LYS A 138 14.05 -0.69 -4.31
CA LYS A 138 12.58 -0.73 -4.32
C LYS A 138 12.04 -1.57 -3.19
N ILE A 139 11.28 -0.95 -2.29
CA ILE A 139 10.71 -1.57 -1.11
C ILE A 139 9.22 -1.22 -1.04
N TYR A 140 8.39 -2.20 -0.72
CA TYR A 140 7.04 -1.95 -0.21
C TYR A 140 7.06 -1.95 1.32
N LEU A 141 6.44 -0.94 1.93
CA LEU A 141 6.03 -0.96 3.33
C LEU A 141 4.52 -1.14 3.40
N TYR A 142 4.09 -2.13 4.15
CA TYR A 142 2.69 -2.40 4.41
C TYR A 142 2.28 -1.74 5.70
N THR A 143 1.15 -1.04 5.67
CA THR A 143 0.61 -0.35 6.85
C THR A 143 -0.84 -0.72 7.07
N GLN A 144 -1.30 -0.54 8.29
CA GLN A 144 -2.68 -0.70 8.69
C GLN A 144 -3.09 0.49 9.55
N ASN A 145 -4.31 1.01 9.35
CA ASN A 145 -4.89 2.05 10.20
C ASN A 145 -5.75 1.43 11.31
N ASP A 146 -6.33 2.25 12.15
CA ASP A 146 -7.19 1.86 13.27
C ASP A 146 -8.56 1.28 12.86
N ARG A 147 -8.90 1.33 11.57
CA ARG A 147 -10.10 0.71 10.97
C ARG A 147 -9.81 -0.61 10.28
N ASP A 148 -8.64 -1.18 10.50
CA ASP A 148 -8.14 -2.38 9.82
C ASP A 148 -7.97 -2.25 8.29
N ASP A 149 -8.06 -1.03 7.73
CA ASP A 149 -7.73 -0.79 6.34
C ASP A 149 -6.23 -1.00 6.10
N GLN A 150 -5.90 -1.78 5.08
CA GLN A 150 -4.52 -2.06 4.72
C GLN A 150 -4.07 -1.23 3.52
N PHE A 151 -2.86 -0.72 3.63
CA PHE A 151 -2.19 0.03 2.58
C PHE A 151 -0.80 -0.51 2.34
N ARG A 152 -0.26 -0.25 1.16
CA ARG A 152 1.17 -0.42 0.89
C ARG A 152 1.72 0.80 0.21
N PHE A 153 2.87 1.24 0.70
CA PHE A 153 3.62 2.36 0.15
C PHE A 153 4.80 1.83 -0.63
N LEU A 154 4.92 2.25 -1.87
CA LEU A 154 6.09 1.98 -2.69
C LEU A 154 7.13 3.05 -2.42
N ILE A 155 8.30 2.64 -1.96
CA ILE A 155 9.43 3.52 -1.70
C ILE A 155 10.55 3.11 -2.63
N ILE A 156 11.10 4.08 -3.36
CA ILE A 156 12.17 3.86 -4.34
C ILE A 156 13.38 4.70 -4.00
N ARG A 157 14.57 4.19 -4.36
CA ARG A 157 15.81 4.94 -4.29
C ARG A 157 16.10 5.59 -5.64
N LYS A 158 16.10 6.91 -5.67
CA LYS A 158 16.40 7.72 -6.86
C LYS A 158 17.55 8.69 -6.51
N GLU A 159 18.59 8.71 -7.31
CA GLU A 159 19.74 9.62 -7.11
C GLU A 159 20.41 9.51 -5.72
N GLY A 160 20.35 8.30 -5.13
CA GLY A 160 20.94 8.05 -3.82
C GLY A 160 19.98 8.24 -2.65
N GLU A 161 18.84 8.90 -2.83
CA GLU A 161 17.83 9.17 -1.81
C GLU A 161 16.62 8.25 -1.90
N TRP A 162 16.08 7.85 -0.75
CA TRP A 162 14.81 7.15 -0.66
C TRP A 162 13.64 8.13 -0.71
N LYS A 163 12.65 7.87 -1.57
CA LYS A 163 11.45 8.69 -1.75
C LYS A 163 10.21 7.80 -1.88
N ILE A 164 9.08 8.30 -1.39
CA ILE A 164 7.77 7.65 -1.55
C ILE A 164 7.28 7.88 -2.98
N ASP A 165 7.04 6.81 -3.73
CA ASP A 165 6.62 6.87 -5.12
C ASP A 165 5.11 6.68 -5.31
N ASP A 166 4.51 5.73 -4.58
CA ASP A 166 3.11 5.36 -4.76
C ASP A 166 2.49 4.86 -3.46
N CYS A 167 1.15 4.92 -3.40
CA CYS A 167 0.36 4.31 -2.35
C CYS A 167 -0.76 3.47 -3.00
N GLN A 168 -1.05 2.33 -2.39
CA GLN A 168 -2.16 1.46 -2.79
C GLN A 168 -2.93 1.02 -1.55
N ARG A 169 -4.26 0.91 -1.68
CA ARG A 169 -5.15 0.34 -0.66
C ARG A 169 -5.54 -1.08 -1.05
N HIS A 170 -5.71 -1.94 -0.07
CA HIS A 170 -6.21 -3.29 -0.26
C HIS A 170 -7.73 -3.31 -0.20
N ASP A 171 -8.35 -3.68 -1.34
CA ASP A 171 -9.80 -3.87 -1.46
C ASP A 171 -10.06 -5.05 -2.40
N GLY A 172 -10.03 -6.29 -1.85
CA GLY A 172 -10.04 -7.51 -2.65
C GLY A 172 -8.80 -7.70 -3.55
N GLY A 173 -7.93 -6.69 -3.62
CA GLY A 173 -6.66 -6.60 -4.35
C GLY A 173 -6.02 -5.25 -4.10
N TRP A 174 -4.78 -5.06 -4.57
CA TRP A 174 -4.09 -3.77 -4.43
C TRP A 174 -4.54 -2.79 -5.53
N THR A 175 -5.25 -1.75 -5.14
CA THR A 175 -5.73 -0.69 -6.03
C THR A 175 -4.99 0.62 -5.75
N LYS A 176 -4.80 1.44 -6.79
CA LYS A 176 -4.16 2.75 -6.63
C LYS A 176 -4.93 3.61 -5.64
N TYR A 177 -4.21 4.24 -4.73
CA TYR A 177 -4.72 5.18 -3.74
C TYR A 177 -3.92 6.47 -3.77
N GLY A 178 -4.53 7.60 -3.46
CA GLY A 178 -3.84 8.90 -3.40
C GLY A 178 -2.95 8.99 -2.16
N LEU A 179 -1.82 9.70 -2.29
CA LEU A 179 -1.00 10.15 -1.16
C LEU A 179 -1.59 11.42 -0.58
#